data_d7d8cdba3db62841bf629a8248d424cf
#
_entry.id   d7d8cdba3db62841bf629a8248d424cf
#
_cell.length_a   1.000
_cell.length_b   1.000
_cell.length_c   1.000
_cell.angle_alpha   90.00
_cell.angle_beta   90.00
_cell.angle_gamma   90.00
#
_symmetry.space_group_name_H-M   'P 1'
#
loop_
_entity.id
_entity.type
_entity.pdbx_description
1 polymer ?
#
loop_
_entity_poly.entity_id
_entity_poly.type
_entity_poly.pdbx_seq_one_letter_code
_entity_poly.pdbx_strand_id
1 'polypeptide(L)'
;MKLIVIGSNSNCQIRLNSQFVSGYHAELLLLDNGEILLTDKGSRNGTYLNGQRLQPNKDIPIKRGVPIQIADQLLDWQSVPAVPMPDFSKINT
;
A
#
# COMPACT_ATOMS: atom_id res chain seq x y z
N MET A 1 -0.30 10.97 -9.44
CA MET A 1 0.12 10.36 -8.15
C MET A 1 -1.11 10.17 -7.28
N LYS A 2 -1.18 9.05 -6.60
CA LYS A 2 -2.32 8.74 -5.76
C LYS A 2 -1.85 8.15 -4.44
N LEU A 3 -2.34 8.69 -3.33
CA LEU A 3 -2.03 8.19 -1.99
C LEU A 3 -3.13 7.26 -1.52
N ILE A 4 -2.75 6.06 -1.09
CA ILE A 4 -3.66 5.05 -0.54
C ILE A 4 -3.29 4.86 0.92
N VAL A 5 -4.19 5.22 1.82
CA VAL A 5 -3.98 5.05 3.26
C VAL A 5 -4.59 3.74 3.70
N ILE A 6 -3.81 2.94 4.42
CA ILE A 6 -4.20 1.62 4.92
C ILE A 6 -4.28 1.69 6.43
N GLY A 7 -5.39 1.24 7.00
CA GLY A 7 -5.54 1.22 8.43
C GLY A 7 -6.92 0.80 8.86
N SER A 8 -7.16 0.83 10.17
CA SER A 8 -8.46 0.45 10.73
C SER A 8 -9.45 1.62 10.79
N ASN A 9 -8.97 2.85 10.58
CA ASN A 9 -9.83 4.02 10.60
C ASN A 9 -10.78 4.00 9.41
N SER A 10 -12.02 4.47 9.62
CA SER A 10 -13.04 4.48 8.57
C SER A 10 -12.71 5.40 7.40
N ASN A 11 -11.77 6.33 7.59
CA ASN A 11 -11.33 7.25 6.53
C ASN A 11 -10.26 6.65 5.61
N CYS A 12 -9.76 5.46 5.92
CA CYS A 12 -8.73 4.84 5.09
C CYS A 12 -9.34 4.32 3.79
N GLN A 13 -8.62 4.47 2.69
CA GLN A 13 -9.04 3.90 1.40
C GLN A 13 -9.08 2.37 1.45
N ILE A 14 -8.09 1.78 2.16
CA ILE A 14 -8.09 0.35 2.45
C ILE A 14 -8.27 0.20 3.94
N ARG A 15 -9.47 -0.16 4.34
CA ARG A 15 -9.79 -0.36 5.75
C ARG A 15 -9.64 -1.83 6.12
N LEU A 16 -8.79 -2.09 7.10
CA LEU A 16 -8.61 -3.44 7.63
C LEU A 16 -9.20 -3.49 9.03
N ASN A 17 -10.28 -4.24 9.18
CA ASN A 17 -11.06 -4.29 10.43
C ASN A 17 -10.42 -5.30 11.37
N SER A 18 -9.29 -4.96 11.94
CA SER A 18 -8.56 -5.78 12.90
C SER A 18 -8.08 -4.91 14.05
N GLN A 19 -8.21 -5.43 15.27
CA GLN A 19 -7.72 -4.72 16.46
C GLN A 19 -6.20 -4.55 16.47
N PHE A 20 -5.48 -5.35 15.67
CA PHE A 20 -4.03 -5.27 15.59
C PHE A 20 -3.55 -4.24 14.57
N VAL A 21 -4.44 -3.74 13.73
CA VAL A 21 -4.12 -2.73 12.71
C VAL A 21 -4.33 -1.35 13.31
N SER A 22 -3.30 -0.51 13.20
CA SER A 22 -3.39 0.88 13.66
C SER A 22 -4.38 1.67 12.82
N GLY A 23 -4.93 2.76 13.37
CA GLY A 23 -5.89 3.60 12.67
C GLY A 23 -5.35 4.10 11.33
N TYR A 24 -4.12 4.60 11.32
CA TYR A 24 -3.38 4.96 10.11
C TYR A 24 -2.10 4.16 10.13
N HIS A 25 -2.11 3.00 9.49
CA HIS A 25 -1.08 2.00 9.66
C HIS A 25 0.06 2.16 8.65
N ALA A 26 -0.29 2.28 7.38
CA ALA A 26 0.67 2.35 6.30
C ALA A 26 0.10 3.15 5.13
N GLU A 27 0.96 3.54 4.21
CA GLU A 27 0.58 4.26 3.00
C GLU A 27 1.23 3.63 1.79
N LEU A 28 0.49 3.59 0.69
CA LEU A 28 1.02 3.32 -0.63
C LEU A 28 0.92 4.60 -1.44
N LEU A 29 2.03 5.04 -2.00
CA LEU A 29 2.04 6.17 -2.92
C LEU A 29 2.23 5.62 -4.32
N LEU A 30 1.20 5.78 -5.15
CA LEU A 30 1.20 5.32 -6.53
C LEU A 30 1.67 6.48 -7.40
N LEU A 31 2.87 6.36 -7.95
CA LEU A 31 3.47 7.41 -8.77
C LEU A 31 3.00 7.30 -10.22
N ASP A 32 3.05 8.42 -10.93
CA ASP A 32 2.53 8.50 -12.30
C ASP A 32 3.34 7.61 -13.28
N ASN A 33 4.59 7.32 -12.94
CA ASN A 33 5.43 6.45 -13.74
C ASN A 33 5.25 4.95 -13.45
N GLY A 34 4.28 4.60 -12.58
CA GLY A 34 4.01 3.23 -12.21
C GLY A 34 4.78 2.73 -10.98
N GLU A 35 5.67 3.54 -10.44
CA GLU A 35 6.37 3.17 -9.21
C GLU A 35 5.43 3.25 -8.01
N ILE A 36 5.70 2.43 -7.00
CA ILE A 36 4.93 2.38 -5.76
C ILE A 36 5.90 2.52 -4.60
N LEU A 37 5.57 3.41 -3.67
CA LEU A 37 6.31 3.56 -2.43
C LEU A 37 5.44 3.10 -1.27
N LEU A 38 5.99 2.25 -0.41
CA LEU A 38 5.32 1.76 0.79
C LEU A 38 5.96 2.41 2.00
N THR A 39 5.13 2.94 2.91
CA THR A 39 5.60 3.59 4.13
C THR A 39 4.79 3.10 5.32
N ASP A 40 5.46 2.59 6.35
CA ASP A 40 4.83 2.33 7.64
C ASP A 40 4.72 3.64 8.39
N LYS A 41 3.53 3.96 8.90
CA LYS A 41 3.27 5.25 9.54
C LYS A 41 3.44 5.19 11.07
N GLY A 42 4.42 4.43 11.53
CA GLY A 42 4.65 4.28 12.96
C GLY A 42 3.66 3.33 13.61
N SER A 43 3.26 2.28 12.91
CA SER A 43 2.26 1.34 13.39
C SER A 43 2.75 0.59 14.63
N ARG A 44 1.80 0.18 15.48
CA ARG A 44 2.12 -0.58 16.69
C ARG A 44 2.64 -1.97 16.36
N ASN A 45 1.99 -2.67 15.43
CA ASN A 45 2.28 -4.07 15.17
C ASN A 45 3.04 -4.30 13.87
N GLY A 46 3.43 -3.24 13.17
CA GLY A 46 4.36 -3.30 12.07
C GLY A 46 3.72 -3.55 10.71
N THR A 47 4.48 -3.16 9.70
CA THR A 47 4.24 -3.47 8.30
C THR A 47 5.42 -4.31 7.83
N TYR A 48 5.13 -5.41 7.14
CA TYR A 48 6.13 -6.40 6.74
C TYR A 48 6.15 -6.53 5.23
N LEU A 49 7.35 -6.49 4.66
CA LEU A 49 7.57 -6.70 3.24
C LEU A 49 8.37 -8.00 3.08
N ASN A 50 7.80 -8.97 2.39
CA ASN A 50 8.41 -10.31 2.24
C ASN A 50 8.80 -10.90 3.60
N GLY A 51 7.98 -10.70 4.63
CA GLY A 51 8.21 -11.20 5.98
C GLY A 51 9.16 -10.38 6.83
N GLN A 52 9.71 -9.29 6.30
CA GLN A 52 10.64 -8.44 7.02
C GLN A 52 9.97 -7.14 7.47
N ARG A 53 10.06 -6.83 8.75
CA ARG A 53 9.44 -5.63 9.30
C ARG A 53 10.15 -4.38 8.80
N LEU A 54 9.36 -3.40 8.35
CA LEU A 54 9.89 -2.13 7.85
C LEU A 54 10.18 -1.17 8.99
N GLN A 55 11.17 -0.31 8.77
CA GLN A 55 11.39 0.84 9.64
C GLN A 55 10.25 1.84 9.43
N PRO A 56 9.72 2.44 10.52
CA PRO A 56 8.63 3.39 10.38
C PRO A 56 9.09 4.67 9.67
N ASN A 57 8.16 5.28 8.95
CA ASN A 57 8.33 6.58 8.31
C ASN A 57 9.45 6.62 7.28
N LYS A 58 9.71 5.49 6.64
CA LYS A 58 10.68 5.39 5.56
C LYS A 58 9.98 4.90 4.30
N ASP A 59 10.13 5.63 3.21
CA ASP A 59 9.53 5.27 1.92
C ASP A 59 10.34 4.16 1.28
N ILE A 60 9.70 3.05 1.00
CA ILE A 60 10.35 1.87 0.43
C ILE A 60 9.78 1.62 -0.97
N PRO A 61 10.61 1.68 -2.02
CA PRO A 61 10.14 1.32 -3.36
C PRO A 61 9.79 -0.16 -3.43
N ILE A 62 8.62 -0.45 -3.97
CA ILE A 62 8.14 -1.82 -4.11
C ILE A 62 7.54 -2.03 -5.49
N LYS A 63 7.33 -3.29 -5.84
CA LYS A 63 6.61 -3.66 -7.06
C LYS A 63 5.23 -4.17 -6.70
N ARG A 64 4.27 -3.93 -7.60
CA ARG A 64 2.91 -4.44 -7.40
C ARG A 64 2.93 -5.96 -7.29
N GLY A 65 2.20 -6.47 -6.32
CA GLY A 65 2.05 -7.91 -6.14
C GLY A 65 2.99 -8.51 -5.09
N VAL A 66 3.98 -7.73 -4.58
CA VAL A 66 4.86 -8.25 -3.52
C VAL A 66 4.04 -8.51 -2.25
N PRO A 67 4.37 -9.57 -1.49
CA PRO A 67 3.65 -9.84 -0.25
C PRO A 67 3.89 -8.73 0.77
N ILE A 68 2.79 -8.08 1.19
CA ILE A 68 2.80 -7.05 2.24
C ILE A 68 1.86 -7.51 3.34
N GLN A 69 2.38 -7.52 4.58
CA GLN A 69 1.57 -7.85 5.74
C GLN A 69 1.39 -6.60 6.60
N ILE A 70 0.15 -6.30 6.92
CA ILE A 70 -0.26 -5.17 7.76
C ILE A 70 -0.69 -5.77 9.10
N ALA A 71 0.18 -5.73 10.10
CA ALA A 71 -0.02 -6.41 11.38
C ALA A 71 -0.30 -7.91 11.15
N ASP A 72 -1.54 -8.36 11.41
CA ASP A 72 -1.96 -9.75 11.21
C ASP A 72 -2.68 -9.97 9.87
N GLN A 73 -2.75 -8.94 9.01
CA GLN A 73 -3.51 -8.99 7.77
C GLN A 73 -2.60 -8.96 6.55
N LEU A 74 -2.85 -9.83 5.61
CA LEU A 74 -2.15 -9.79 4.32
C LEU A 74 -2.87 -8.78 3.41
N LEU A 75 -2.09 -7.89 2.78
CA LEU A 75 -2.67 -6.92 1.84
C LEU A 75 -3.20 -7.63 0.61
N ASP A 76 -4.46 -7.34 0.28
CA ASP A 76 -5.05 -7.79 -0.97
C ASP A 76 -4.75 -6.77 -2.07
N TRP A 77 -3.88 -7.13 -3.00
CA TRP A 77 -3.48 -6.23 -4.08
C TRP A 77 -4.64 -5.86 -5.00
N GLN A 78 -5.70 -6.67 -5.03
CA GLN A 78 -6.89 -6.31 -5.80
C GLN A 78 -7.61 -5.10 -5.22
N SER A 79 -7.39 -4.82 -3.93
CA SER A 79 -7.94 -3.62 -3.29
C SER A 79 -7.16 -2.35 -3.64
N VAL A 80 -5.97 -2.48 -4.21
CA VAL A 80 -5.12 -1.35 -4.57
C VAL A 80 -5.41 -0.95 -6.00
N PRO A 81 -5.83 0.31 -6.24
CA PRO A 81 -6.12 0.75 -7.62
C PRO A 81 -4.89 0.61 -8.49
N ALA A 82 -5.10 0.20 -9.73
CA ALA A 82 -4.04 0.22 -10.72
C ALA A 82 -3.74 1.67 -11.10
N VAL A 83 -2.44 1.99 -11.27
CA VAL A 83 -2.07 3.25 -11.89
C VAL A 83 -2.58 3.20 -13.33
N PRO A 84 -3.30 4.24 -13.81
CA PRO A 84 -3.77 4.23 -15.19
C PRO A 84 -2.57 4.11 -16.13
N MET A 85 -2.48 2.98 -16.81
CA MET A 85 -1.50 2.80 -17.87
C MET A 85 -1.97 3.57 -19.09
N PRO A 86 -1.05 4.18 -19.85
CA PRO A 86 -1.44 4.75 -21.14
C PRO A 86 -2.09 3.66 -21.98
N ASP A 87 -3.20 4.01 -22.62
CA ASP A 87 -3.89 3.06 -23.48
C ASP A 87 -3.21 3.03 -24.85
N PHE A 88 -2.25 2.14 -24.98
CA PHE A 88 -1.48 2.02 -26.22
C PHE A 88 -2.33 1.57 -27.41
N SER A 89 -3.48 0.97 -27.15
CA SER A 89 -4.35 0.53 -28.24
C SER A 89 -4.93 1.70 -29.02
N LYS A 90 -5.07 2.85 -28.38
CA LYS A 90 -5.54 4.07 -29.04
C LYS A 90 -4.44 4.76 -29.83
N ILE A 91 -3.20 4.48 -29.54
CA ILE A 91 -2.06 5.09 -30.19
C ILE A 91 -1.72 4.37 -31.50
N ASN A 92 -2.02 3.08 -31.55
CA ASN A 92 -1.61 2.20 -32.64
C ASN A 92 -2.67 2.02 -33.71
N THR A 93 -3.72 2.79 -33.67
CA THR A 93 -4.77 2.72 -34.69
C THR A 93 -4.57 3.70 -35.82
#